data_1f440f6ca9beaedb8b02e96c2c70b988
#
_entry.id   1f440f6ca9beaedb8b02e96c2c70b988
#
_cell.length_a   1.000
_cell.length_b   1.000
_cell.length_c   1.000
_cell.angle_alpha   90.00
_cell.angle_beta   90.00
_cell.angle_gamma   90.00
#
_symmetry.space_group_name_H-M   'P 1'
#
loop_
_entity.id
_entity.type
_entity.pdbx_description
1 polymer ?
#
loop_
_entity_poly.entity_id
_entity_poly.type
_entity_poly.pdbx_seq_one_letter_code
_entity_poly.pdbx_strand_id
1 'polypeptide(L)'
;MIVVTGATGNVGRTLVRLLAEAGEQVTAVSRRITDADVPQGVRAVAADLADPGSMKAALEGADAVFLLTGGDLFATEPKEIVAAVSGPGRIVLLSSQGVVTRPDSASHGRFGAEVERAVIDSGARWTILRPGGFASNRYAWAGSIRADRTVAAPFGDVGLPIIDPDDIAAVAAAVLREPGHDGRTYELTGPEAVTPRQNAEAIGQAIGEPVAFVEQTREEAREQLLAFMPAPVADTTLDILGEPTEAERRISPDVERVLGRAPQPFAAWARRNAAAFR
;
A
#
# COMPACT_ATOMS: atom_id res chain seq x y z
N MET A 1 2.35 12.45 19.56
CA MET A 1 1.46 11.29 19.27
C MET A 1 1.24 11.17 17.77
N ILE A 2 1.32 9.95 17.24
CA ILE A 2 1.14 9.67 15.80
C ILE A 2 -0.14 8.87 15.58
N VAL A 3 -1.00 9.33 14.69
CA VAL A 3 -2.22 8.61 14.28
C VAL A 3 -1.95 7.83 13.00
N VAL A 4 -2.30 6.54 12.98
CA VAL A 4 -2.14 5.66 11.81
C VAL A 4 -3.50 5.21 11.33
N THR A 5 -3.95 5.70 10.16
CA THR A 5 -5.18 5.22 9.52
C THR A 5 -4.91 3.94 8.73
N GLY A 6 -5.94 3.12 8.54
CA GLY A 6 -5.76 1.80 7.90
C GLY A 6 -4.88 0.84 8.72
N ALA A 7 -4.88 0.98 10.04
CA ALA A 7 -3.97 0.30 10.97
C ALA A 7 -4.03 -1.24 10.94
N THR A 8 -5.13 -1.83 10.48
CA THR A 8 -5.28 -3.29 10.35
C THR A 8 -4.88 -3.85 8.98
N GLY A 9 -4.50 -2.97 8.04
CA GLY A 9 -4.08 -3.33 6.69
C GLY A 9 -2.61 -3.79 6.60
N ASN A 10 -2.20 -4.19 5.38
CA ASN A 10 -0.87 -4.74 5.11
C ASN A 10 0.30 -3.78 5.45
N VAL A 11 0.12 -2.48 5.23
CA VAL A 11 1.11 -1.45 5.59
C VAL A 11 0.90 -0.98 7.02
N GLY A 12 -0.36 -0.63 7.39
CA GLY A 12 -0.68 0.00 8.66
C GLY A 12 -0.31 -0.85 9.87
N ARG A 13 -0.52 -2.18 9.83
CA ARG A 13 -0.18 -3.09 10.93
C ARG A 13 1.31 -3.08 11.22
N THR A 14 2.13 -3.17 10.19
CA THR A 14 3.59 -3.10 10.34
C THR A 14 4.04 -1.71 10.80
N LEU A 15 3.44 -0.64 10.27
CA LEU A 15 3.75 0.72 10.69
C LEU A 15 3.44 0.95 12.18
N VAL A 16 2.26 0.54 12.65
CA VAL A 16 1.88 0.63 14.08
C VAL A 16 2.90 -0.08 14.96
N ARG A 17 3.30 -1.31 14.59
CA ARG A 17 4.31 -2.08 15.32
C ARG A 17 5.66 -1.35 15.35
N LEU A 18 6.17 -0.89 14.20
CA LEU A 18 7.47 -0.19 14.11
C LEU A 18 7.50 1.09 14.94
N LEU A 19 6.42 1.88 14.91
CA LEU A 19 6.33 3.10 15.71
C LEU A 19 6.28 2.79 17.21
N ALA A 20 5.52 1.78 17.63
CA ALA A 20 5.45 1.35 19.02
C ALA A 20 6.79 0.82 19.53
N GLU A 21 7.50 -0.02 18.75
CA GLU A 21 8.84 -0.52 19.05
C GLU A 21 9.87 0.61 19.18
N ALA A 22 9.66 1.70 18.44
CA ALA A 22 10.49 2.90 18.53
C ALA A 22 10.14 3.82 19.71
N GLY A 23 9.17 3.45 20.55
CA GLY A 23 8.75 4.23 21.72
C GLY A 23 7.80 5.39 21.45
N GLU A 24 7.23 5.47 20.23
CA GLU A 24 6.28 6.51 19.88
C GLU A 24 4.91 6.27 20.53
N GLN A 25 4.21 7.35 20.87
CA GLN A 25 2.81 7.27 21.25
C GLN A 25 1.97 7.14 19.98
N VAL A 26 1.28 6.00 19.84
CA VAL A 26 0.53 5.65 18.62
C VAL A 26 -0.96 5.50 18.91
N THR A 27 -1.79 6.11 18.07
CA THR A 27 -3.22 5.81 17.95
C THR A 27 -3.47 5.10 16.62
N ALA A 28 -3.87 3.85 16.67
CA ALA A 28 -4.20 3.01 15.52
C ALA A 28 -5.69 3.15 15.17
N VAL A 29 -5.99 3.48 13.92
CA VAL A 29 -7.35 3.75 13.45
C VAL A 29 -7.74 2.79 12.33
N SER A 30 -8.88 2.13 12.50
CA SER A 30 -9.55 1.35 11.47
C SER A 30 -11.04 1.20 11.85
N ARG A 31 -11.91 0.89 10.89
CA ARG A 31 -13.37 0.81 11.10
C ARG A 31 -13.81 -0.21 12.15
N ARG A 32 -13.06 -1.29 12.37
CA ARG A 32 -13.42 -2.40 13.27
C ARG A 32 -12.26 -2.84 14.16
N ILE A 33 -11.32 -1.93 14.42
CA ILE A 33 -10.15 -2.23 15.25
C ILE A 33 -10.54 -2.36 16.73
N THR A 34 -9.86 -3.25 17.42
CA THR A 34 -9.96 -3.45 18.87
C THR A 34 -8.55 -3.47 19.48
N ASP A 35 -8.46 -3.43 20.81
CA ASP A 35 -7.18 -3.51 21.52
C ASP A 35 -6.44 -4.84 21.27
N ALA A 36 -7.15 -5.90 20.86
CA ALA A 36 -6.54 -7.19 20.50
C ALA A 36 -5.78 -7.14 19.16
N ASP A 37 -6.04 -6.13 18.33
CA ASP A 37 -5.42 -6.00 17.00
C ASP A 37 -4.11 -5.21 17.01
N VAL A 38 -3.73 -4.65 18.17
CA VAL A 38 -2.58 -3.71 18.31
C VAL A 38 -1.61 -4.17 19.39
N PRO A 39 -0.32 -3.76 19.30
CA PRO A 39 0.65 -3.98 20.36
C PRO A 39 0.23 -3.33 21.69
N GLN A 40 0.69 -3.89 22.80
CA GLN A 40 0.49 -3.29 24.12
C GLN A 40 1.00 -1.83 24.15
N GLY A 41 0.22 -0.93 24.70
CA GLY A 41 0.53 0.50 24.80
C GLY A 41 0.09 1.33 23.58
N VAL A 42 -0.38 0.71 22.52
CA VAL A 42 -1.00 1.39 21.38
C VAL A 42 -2.50 1.57 21.66
N ARG A 43 -3.02 2.77 21.41
CA ARG A 43 -4.45 3.07 21.54
C ARG A 43 -5.18 2.65 20.25
N ALA A 44 -6.17 1.77 20.34
CA ALA A 44 -7.06 1.43 19.22
C ALA A 44 -8.30 2.34 19.22
N VAL A 45 -8.64 2.90 18.06
CA VAL A 45 -9.84 3.73 17.88
C VAL A 45 -10.58 3.28 16.62
N ALA A 46 -11.81 2.79 16.82
CA ALA A 46 -12.70 2.48 15.70
C ALA A 46 -13.25 3.79 15.11
N ALA A 47 -12.86 4.11 13.88
CA ALA A 47 -13.29 5.31 13.16
C ALA A 47 -13.22 5.11 11.65
N ASP A 48 -13.98 5.92 10.91
CA ASP A 48 -14.06 5.90 9.44
C ASP A 48 -13.66 7.27 8.89
N LEU A 49 -12.72 7.28 7.95
CA LEU A 49 -12.30 8.51 7.25
C LEU A 49 -13.43 9.16 6.42
N ALA A 50 -14.44 8.38 6.02
CA ALA A 50 -15.64 8.90 5.37
C ALA A 50 -16.60 9.59 6.35
N ASP A 51 -16.40 9.44 7.68
CA ASP A 51 -17.12 10.13 8.75
C ASP A 51 -16.16 11.00 9.56
N PRO A 52 -15.99 12.30 9.22
CA PRO A 52 -15.10 13.21 9.95
C PRO A 52 -15.39 13.29 11.44
N GLY A 53 -16.67 13.11 11.84
CA GLY A 53 -17.07 13.14 13.23
C GLY A 53 -16.43 12.02 14.07
N SER A 54 -16.30 10.82 13.46
CA SER A 54 -15.69 9.65 14.10
C SER A 54 -14.19 9.82 14.33
N MET A 55 -13.50 10.60 13.47
CA MET A 55 -12.05 10.83 13.55
C MET A 55 -11.62 11.76 14.69
N LYS A 56 -12.52 12.60 15.20
CA LYS A 56 -12.19 13.64 16.19
C LYS A 56 -11.48 13.08 17.43
N ALA A 57 -11.99 11.98 17.99
CA ALA A 57 -11.40 11.37 19.18
C ALA A 57 -10.01 10.74 18.90
N ALA A 58 -9.78 10.25 17.69
CA ALA A 58 -8.49 9.69 17.30
C ALA A 58 -7.40 10.76 17.13
N LEU A 59 -7.79 11.96 16.71
CA LEU A 59 -6.88 13.05 16.40
C LEU A 59 -6.57 13.97 17.59
N GLU A 60 -7.25 13.82 18.71
CA GLU A 60 -7.04 14.64 19.91
C GLU A 60 -5.60 14.49 20.42
N GLY A 61 -4.83 15.59 20.40
CA GLY A 61 -3.41 15.62 20.79
C GLY A 61 -2.44 15.01 19.77
N ALA A 62 -2.88 14.78 18.52
CA ALA A 62 -2.00 14.25 17.47
C ALA A 62 -1.05 15.31 16.92
N ASP A 63 0.23 14.96 16.78
CA ASP A 63 1.27 15.77 16.13
C ASP A 63 1.40 15.44 14.65
N ALA A 64 1.15 14.17 14.28
CA ALA A 64 1.27 13.65 12.92
C ALA A 64 0.20 12.60 12.62
N VAL A 65 -0.16 12.47 11.35
CA VAL A 65 -1.04 11.43 10.85
C VAL A 65 -0.44 10.73 9.63
N PHE A 66 -0.50 9.41 9.62
CA PHE A 66 -0.34 8.59 8.42
C PHE A 66 -1.73 8.41 7.79
N LEU A 67 -1.91 8.98 6.61
CA LEU A 67 -3.16 8.95 5.86
C LEU A 67 -3.07 7.91 4.75
N LEU A 68 -3.89 6.85 4.86
CA LEU A 68 -4.08 5.86 3.81
C LEU A 68 -5.43 6.10 3.15
N THR A 69 -5.42 6.25 1.82
CA THR A 69 -6.64 6.41 1.01
C THR A 69 -6.81 5.23 0.07
N GLY A 70 -8.05 4.83 -0.18
CA GLY A 70 -8.36 3.73 -1.10
C GLY A 70 -9.69 3.05 -0.77
N GLY A 71 -10.08 2.06 -1.56
CA GLY A 71 -11.31 1.30 -1.36
C GLY A 71 -12.56 2.19 -1.40
N ASP A 72 -13.35 2.18 -0.33
CA ASP A 72 -14.63 2.90 -0.25
C ASP A 72 -14.47 4.43 -0.31
N LEU A 73 -13.26 4.96 -0.07
CA LEU A 73 -12.98 6.41 -0.10
C LEU A 73 -12.99 7.01 -1.52
N PHE A 74 -13.01 6.22 -2.57
CA PHE A 74 -13.20 6.73 -3.94
C PHE A 74 -14.54 7.44 -4.16
N ALA A 75 -15.50 7.22 -3.27
CA ALA A 75 -16.80 7.91 -3.29
C ALA A 75 -16.83 9.19 -2.43
N THR A 76 -15.77 9.49 -1.69
CA THR A 76 -15.64 10.64 -0.80
C THR A 76 -14.82 11.74 -1.47
N GLU A 77 -15.24 12.98 -1.36
CA GLU A 77 -14.49 14.12 -1.89
C GLU A 77 -13.11 14.22 -1.23
N PRO A 78 -12.01 14.35 -2.00
CA PRO A 78 -10.64 14.39 -1.47
C PRO A 78 -10.42 15.44 -0.38
N LYS A 79 -11.05 16.61 -0.50
CA LYS A 79 -10.97 17.68 0.51
C LYS A 79 -11.62 17.27 1.84
N GLU A 80 -12.68 16.50 1.79
CA GLU A 80 -13.37 16.00 3.00
C GLU A 80 -12.51 14.96 3.72
N ILE A 81 -11.83 14.07 2.97
CA ILE A 81 -10.88 13.10 3.52
C ILE A 81 -9.75 13.82 4.26
N VAL A 82 -9.16 14.86 3.65
CA VAL A 82 -8.07 15.62 4.27
C VAL A 82 -8.58 16.45 5.45
N ALA A 83 -9.78 17.04 5.36
CA ALA A 83 -10.40 17.75 6.46
C ALA A 83 -10.69 16.85 7.65
N ALA A 84 -11.06 15.57 7.42
CA ALA A 84 -11.29 14.59 8.47
C ALA A 84 -10.02 14.28 9.30
N VAL A 85 -8.83 14.53 8.76
CA VAL A 85 -7.54 14.38 9.46
C VAL A 85 -6.86 15.70 9.75
N SER A 86 -7.57 16.82 9.67
CA SER A 86 -7.05 18.14 9.99
C SER A 86 -6.82 18.30 11.50
N GLY A 87 -5.77 19.05 11.85
CA GLY A 87 -5.36 19.29 13.25
C GLY A 87 -3.89 18.93 13.50
N PRO A 88 -3.42 17.72 13.18
CA PRO A 88 -2.01 17.39 13.24
C PRO A 88 -1.16 18.30 12.37
N GLY A 89 0.01 18.69 12.90
CA GLY A 89 0.95 19.55 12.17
C GLY A 89 1.68 18.88 11.00
N ARG A 90 1.54 17.54 10.85
CA ARG A 90 2.20 16.76 9.78
C ARG A 90 1.28 15.68 9.23
N ILE A 91 1.26 15.54 7.91
CA ILE A 91 0.54 14.48 7.19
C ILE A 91 1.54 13.67 6.35
N VAL A 92 1.60 12.37 6.54
CA VAL A 92 2.29 11.44 5.64
C VAL A 92 1.22 10.68 4.86
N LEU A 93 1.12 10.97 3.57
CA LEU A 93 0.11 10.37 2.69
C LEU A 93 0.67 9.12 1.99
N LEU A 94 -0.01 7.99 2.10
CA LEU A 94 0.19 6.85 1.20
C LEU A 94 -0.66 7.06 -0.05
N SER A 95 -0.03 7.55 -1.09
CA SER A 95 -0.56 7.78 -2.43
C SER A 95 -0.28 6.58 -3.35
N SER A 96 -0.10 6.80 -4.63
CA SER A 96 0.21 5.80 -5.64
C SER A 96 1.12 6.39 -6.72
N GLN A 97 2.01 5.57 -7.28
CA GLN A 97 2.76 5.91 -8.49
C GLN A 97 1.82 6.19 -9.69
N GLY A 98 0.59 5.65 -9.68
CA GLY A 98 -0.43 5.90 -10.69
C GLY A 98 -0.76 7.38 -10.91
N VAL A 99 -0.55 8.24 -9.90
CA VAL A 99 -0.73 9.71 -10.03
C VAL A 99 0.11 10.29 -11.16
N VAL A 100 1.30 9.76 -11.41
CA VAL A 100 2.20 10.25 -12.46
C VAL A 100 2.27 9.32 -13.66
N THR A 101 2.01 8.02 -13.50
CA THR A 101 2.15 7.03 -14.59
C THR A 101 0.85 6.85 -15.37
N ARG A 102 -0.30 7.10 -14.76
CA ARG A 102 -1.66 6.97 -15.33
C ARG A 102 -2.53 8.18 -14.97
N PRO A 103 -2.10 9.43 -15.26
CA PRO A 103 -2.77 10.64 -14.77
C PRO A 103 -4.23 10.76 -15.22
N ASP A 104 -4.57 10.21 -16.38
CA ASP A 104 -5.93 10.25 -16.93
C ASP A 104 -6.85 9.15 -16.37
N SER A 105 -6.31 8.17 -15.68
CA SER A 105 -7.11 7.13 -15.03
C SER A 105 -7.89 7.69 -13.85
N ALA A 106 -9.21 7.47 -13.83
CA ALA A 106 -10.07 7.92 -12.74
C ALA A 106 -9.67 7.31 -11.39
N SER A 107 -9.26 6.04 -11.40
CA SER A 107 -8.99 5.27 -10.18
C SER A 107 -7.53 5.31 -9.72
N HIS A 108 -6.57 5.28 -10.65
CA HIS A 108 -5.14 5.18 -10.32
C HIS A 108 -4.43 6.53 -10.37
N GLY A 109 -4.95 7.50 -11.12
CA GLY A 109 -4.34 8.81 -11.33
C GLY A 109 -5.11 9.95 -10.66
N ARG A 110 -6.28 10.31 -11.21
CA ARG A 110 -6.99 11.53 -10.84
C ARG A 110 -7.35 11.64 -9.36
N PHE A 111 -8.00 10.62 -8.81
CA PHE A 111 -8.37 10.64 -7.39
C PHE A 111 -7.15 10.84 -6.48
N GLY A 112 -6.07 10.07 -6.73
CA GLY A 112 -4.82 10.23 -5.98
C GLY A 112 -4.23 11.64 -6.10
N ALA A 113 -4.22 12.21 -7.32
CA ALA A 113 -3.72 13.56 -7.57
C ALA A 113 -4.54 14.63 -6.82
N GLU A 114 -5.85 14.47 -6.76
CA GLU A 114 -6.73 15.37 -6.02
C GLU A 114 -6.52 15.26 -4.50
N VAL A 115 -6.30 14.06 -3.96
CA VAL A 115 -5.94 13.88 -2.54
C VAL A 115 -4.58 14.49 -2.24
N GLU A 116 -3.56 14.25 -3.08
CA GLU A 116 -2.24 14.86 -2.92
C GLU A 116 -2.34 16.39 -2.91
N ARG A 117 -3.12 16.95 -3.83
CA ARG A 117 -3.36 18.40 -3.90
C ARG A 117 -4.03 18.92 -2.63
N ALA A 118 -5.05 18.23 -2.15
CA ALA A 118 -5.73 18.63 -0.92
C ALA A 118 -4.80 18.58 0.31
N VAL A 119 -3.89 17.58 0.37
CA VAL A 119 -2.86 17.50 1.42
C VAL A 119 -1.87 18.65 1.31
N ILE A 120 -1.39 18.98 0.11
CA ILE A 120 -0.45 20.08 -0.13
C ILE A 120 -1.09 21.43 0.27
N ASP A 121 -2.35 21.62 -0.09
CA ASP A 121 -3.10 22.86 0.14
C ASP A 121 -3.62 22.98 1.61
N SER A 122 -3.50 21.92 2.43
CA SER A 122 -4.01 21.90 3.82
C SER A 122 -3.26 22.81 4.80
N GLY A 123 -2.05 23.24 4.43
CA GLY A 123 -1.16 24.01 5.31
C GLY A 123 -0.37 23.17 6.33
N ALA A 124 -0.62 21.87 6.44
CA ALA A 124 0.21 20.97 7.22
C ALA A 124 1.57 20.71 6.54
N ARG A 125 2.60 20.34 7.32
CA ARG A 125 3.81 19.75 6.76
C ARG A 125 3.45 18.41 6.15
N TRP A 126 3.87 18.14 4.95
CA TRP A 126 3.46 16.91 4.26
C TRP A 126 4.64 16.12 3.71
N THR A 127 4.44 14.81 3.62
CA THR A 127 5.29 13.88 2.86
C THR A 127 4.37 12.95 2.08
N ILE A 128 4.66 12.73 0.80
CA ILE A 128 3.86 11.86 -0.08
C ILE A 128 4.68 10.62 -0.44
N LEU A 129 4.10 9.45 -0.22
CA LEU A 129 4.66 8.15 -0.59
C LEU A 129 3.90 7.60 -1.80
N ARG A 130 4.57 7.39 -2.91
CA ARG A 130 4.00 6.86 -4.17
C ARG A 130 4.55 5.45 -4.44
N PRO A 131 3.98 4.42 -3.82
CA PRO A 131 4.39 3.06 -4.11
C PRO A 131 3.92 2.60 -5.48
N GLY A 132 4.69 1.66 -6.07
CA GLY A 132 4.28 0.82 -7.17
C GLY A 132 3.37 -0.31 -6.72
N GLY A 133 3.27 -1.39 -7.51
CA GLY A 133 2.48 -2.58 -7.17
C GLY A 133 2.97 -3.27 -5.90
N PHE A 134 2.06 -3.72 -5.03
CA PHE A 134 2.41 -4.36 -3.76
C PHE A 134 2.63 -5.86 -3.92
N ALA A 135 3.67 -6.41 -3.26
CA ALA A 135 3.87 -7.85 -3.15
C ALA A 135 2.65 -8.56 -2.54
N SER A 136 1.97 -7.92 -1.57
CA SER A 136 0.77 -8.46 -0.92
C SER A 136 -0.43 -8.66 -1.85
N ASN A 137 -0.44 -8.11 -3.07
CA ASN A 137 -1.47 -8.41 -4.06
C ASN A 137 -1.46 -9.90 -4.45
N ARG A 138 -0.36 -10.61 -4.21
CA ARG A 138 -0.23 -12.05 -4.46
C ARG A 138 -1.01 -12.92 -3.45
N TYR A 139 -1.54 -12.35 -2.36
CA TYR A 139 -2.51 -13.08 -1.53
C TYR A 139 -3.78 -13.49 -2.29
N ALA A 140 -4.10 -12.84 -3.40
CA ALA A 140 -5.17 -13.27 -4.29
C ALA A 140 -4.98 -14.69 -4.83
N TRP A 141 -3.73 -15.19 -4.89
CA TRP A 141 -3.39 -16.53 -5.35
C TRP A 141 -3.43 -17.60 -4.25
N ALA A 142 -3.58 -17.19 -2.99
CA ALA A 142 -3.49 -18.11 -1.86
C ALA A 142 -4.52 -19.24 -1.91
N GLY A 143 -5.73 -18.96 -2.38
CA GLY A 143 -6.79 -19.95 -2.51
C GLY A 143 -6.45 -21.07 -3.48
N SER A 144 -6.05 -20.76 -4.72
CA SER A 144 -5.69 -21.71 -5.75
C SER A 144 -4.39 -22.46 -5.43
N ILE A 145 -3.40 -21.76 -4.83
CA ILE A 145 -2.16 -22.44 -4.42
C ILE A 145 -2.44 -23.47 -3.33
N ARG A 146 -3.29 -23.18 -2.35
CA ARG A 146 -3.66 -24.17 -1.31
C ARG A 146 -4.45 -25.35 -1.87
N ALA A 147 -5.33 -25.11 -2.85
CA ALA A 147 -6.22 -26.13 -3.39
C ALA A 147 -5.49 -27.10 -4.33
N ASP A 148 -4.70 -26.58 -5.25
CA ASP A 148 -4.16 -27.36 -6.38
C ASP A 148 -2.74 -26.98 -6.81
N ARG A 149 -2.02 -26.17 -6.00
CA ARG A 149 -0.66 -25.71 -6.31
C ARG A 149 -0.55 -25.00 -7.66
N THR A 150 -1.57 -24.23 -8.03
CA THR A 150 -1.64 -23.53 -9.32
C THR A 150 -1.91 -22.05 -9.14
N VAL A 151 -1.27 -21.22 -9.99
CA VAL A 151 -1.56 -19.81 -10.19
C VAL A 151 -2.01 -19.61 -11.61
N ALA A 152 -3.19 -19.04 -11.80
CA ALA A 152 -3.64 -18.53 -13.09
C ALA A 152 -3.59 -17.00 -13.09
N ALA A 153 -2.81 -16.41 -14.01
CA ALA A 153 -2.67 -14.96 -14.13
C ALA A 153 -2.26 -14.56 -15.57
N PRO A 154 -2.61 -13.33 -16.01
CA PRO A 154 -2.20 -12.83 -17.31
C PRO A 154 -0.76 -12.28 -17.27
N PHE A 155 -0.17 -12.11 -18.45
CA PHE A 155 1.11 -11.42 -18.65
C PHE A 155 2.26 -12.01 -17.86
N GLY A 156 2.36 -13.34 -17.86
CA GLY A 156 3.28 -14.13 -17.03
C GLY A 156 4.75 -13.72 -17.12
N ASP A 157 5.16 -13.06 -18.21
CA ASP A 157 6.54 -12.67 -18.49
C ASP A 157 6.75 -11.14 -18.43
N VAL A 158 5.74 -10.35 -18.03
CA VAL A 158 5.88 -8.90 -17.83
C VAL A 158 6.33 -8.59 -16.42
N GLY A 159 7.55 -8.07 -16.28
CA GLY A 159 8.16 -7.75 -14.98
C GLY A 159 7.82 -6.34 -14.49
N LEU A 160 7.50 -6.23 -13.21
CA LEU A 160 7.30 -4.95 -12.48
C LEU A 160 8.07 -4.96 -11.17
N PRO A 161 8.62 -3.80 -10.73
CA PRO A 161 9.35 -3.69 -9.46
C PRO A 161 8.39 -3.57 -8.27
N ILE A 162 7.64 -4.65 -7.99
CA ILE A 162 6.68 -4.69 -6.89
C ILE A 162 7.35 -4.54 -5.54
N ILE A 163 6.72 -3.76 -4.64
CA ILE A 163 7.29 -3.44 -3.33
C ILE A 163 6.68 -4.28 -2.20
N ASP A 164 7.52 -4.61 -1.23
CA ASP A 164 7.09 -5.20 0.04
C ASP A 164 6.36 -4.16 0.89
N PRO A 165 5.14 -4.43 1.39
CA PRO A 165 4.43 -3.53 2.31
C PRO A 165 5.22 -3.18 3.57
N ASP A 166 6.12 -4.06 4.03
CA ASP A 166 6.97 -3.79 5.19
C ASP A 166 8.01 -2.68 4.89
N ASP A 167 8.49 -2.57 3.66
CA ASP A 167 9.36 -1.47 3.25
C ASP A 167 8.59 -0.14 3.17
N ILE A 168 7.34 -0.15 2.69
CA ILE A 168 6.47 1.03 2.72
C ILE A 168 6.27 1.49 4.16
N ALA A 169 5.96 0.56 5.07
CA ALA A 169 5.78 0.85 6.48
C ALA A 169 7.06 1.38 7.15
N ALA A 170 8.23 0.82 6.79
CA ALA A 170 9.52 1.30 7.31
C ALA A 170 9.84 2.72 6.83
N VAL A 171 9.61 3.03 5.54
CA VAL A 171 9.76 4.39 5.02
C VAL A 171 8.77 5.34 5.71
N ALA A 172 7.51 4.94 5.87
CA ALA A 172 6.51 5.75 6.58
C ALA A 172 6.92 6.03 8.03
N ALA A 173 7.46 5.03 8.74
CA ALA A 173 7.96 5.20 10.11
C ALA A 173 9.15 6.17 10.18
N ALA A 174 10.09 6.07 9.24
CA ALA A 174 11.25 6.98 9.17
C ALA A 174 10.78 8.43 8.93
N VAL A 175 9.96 8.68 7.90
CA VAL A 175 9.52 10.04 7.55
C VAL A 175 8.58 10.67 8.58
N LEU A 176 7.89 9.86 9.39
CA LEU A 176 7.07 10.36 10.51
C LEU A 176 7.93 10.83 11.69
N ARG A 177 9.09 10.20 11.91
CA ARG A 177 9.94 10.39 13.09
C ARG A 177 11.12 11.33 12.83
N GLU A 178 11.68 11.29 11.64
CA GLU A 178 12.90 12.00 11.31
C GLU A 178 12.63 13.36 10.66
N PRO A 179 13.50 14.35 10.82
CA PRO A 179 13.40 15.63 10.11
C PRO A 179 13.89 15.52 8.65
N GLY A 180 13.55 16.52 7.82
CA GLY A 180 14.08 16.63 6.46
C GLY A 180 13.22 16.02 5.38
N HIS A 181 12.04 15.48 5.73
CA HIS A 181 11.11 14.85 4.80
C HIS A 181 9.91 15.73 4.42
N ASP A 182 9.76 16.89 5.07
CA ASP A 182 8.67 17.82 4.78
C ASP A 182 8.77 18.35 3.33
N GLY A 183 7.65 18.39 2.61
CA GLY A 183 7.57 18.80 1.21
C GLY A 183 8.21 17.81 0.22
N ARG A 184 8.42 16.56 0.62
CA ARG A 184 9.03 15.53 -0.21
C ARG A 184 8.00 14.53 -0.72
N THR A 185 8.26 14.06 -1.94
CA THR A 185 7.56 12.91 -2.53
C THR A 185 8.58 11.81 -2.80
N TYR A 186 8.27 10.59 -2.39
CA TYR A 186 9.10 9.40 -2.57
C TYR A 186 8.39 8.36 -3.43
N GLU A 187 9.06 7.87 -4.47
CA GLU A 187 8.61 6.73 -5.25
C GLU A 187 9.14 5.45 -4.63
N LEU A 188 8.25 4.52 -4.27
CA LEU A 188 8.65 3.32 -3.54
C LEU A 188 8.45 2.08 -4.42
N THR A 189 9.56 1.41 -4.75
CA THR A 189 9.58 0.20 -5.57
C THR A 189 10.40 -0.89 -4.90
N GLY A 190 10.20 -2.13 -5.36
CA GLY A 190 11.12 -3.22 -5.05
C GLY A 190 12.50 -3.03 -5.72
N PRO A 191 13.47 -3.89 -5.38
CA PRO A 191 14.85 -3.77 -5.87
C PRO A 191 15.03 -4.25 -7.31
N GLU A 192 14.06 -4.98 -7.85
CA GLU A 192 14.14 -5.61 -9.16
C GLU A 192 12.75 -5.77 -9.78
N ALA A 193 12.68 -5.84 -11.10
CA ALA A 193 11.46 -6.20 -11.82
C ALA A 193 11.26 -7.73 -11.73
N VAL A 194 10.10 -8.15 -11.23
CA VAL A 194 9.74 -9.58 -11.11
C VAL A 194 8.45 -9.87 -11.86
N THR A 195 8.45 -10.96 -12.62
CA THR A 195 7.30 -11.39 -13.41
C THR A 195 6.29 -12.18 -12.57
N PRO A 196 5.02 -12.29 -12.98
CA PRO A 196 4.05 -13.18 -12.33
C PRO A 196 4.53 -14.63 -12.22
N ARG A 197 5.19 -15.15 -13.25
CA ARG A 197 5.79 -16.49 -13.27
C ARG A 197 6.88 -16.65 -12.22
N GLN A 198 7.79 -15.68 -12.12
CA GLN A 198 8.83 -15.67 -11.06
C GLN A 198 8.23 -15.53 -9.66
N ASN A 199 7.13 -14.77 -9.51
CA ASN A 199 6.43 -14.68 -8.22
C ASN A 199 5.84 -16.03 -7.80
N ALA A 200 5.22 -16.77 -8.74
CA ALA A 200 4.69 -18.12 -8.46
C ALA A 200 5.81 -19.10 -8.08
N GLU A 201 6.93 -19.06 -8.78
CA GLU A 201 8.12 -19.85 -8.46
C GLU A 201 8.68 -19.53 -7.07
N ALA A 202 8.83 -18.24 -6.73
CA ALA A 202 9.32 -17.81 -5.41
C ALA A 202 8.38 -18.23 -4.27
N ILE A 203 7.05 -18.22 -4.49
CA ILE A 203 6.08 -18.74 -3.53
C ILE A 203 6.25 -20.25 -3.40
N GLY A 204 6.39 -21.00 -4.51
CA GLY A 204 6.65 -22.42 -4.51
C GLY A 204 7.90 -22.80 -3.71
N GLN A 205 9.01 -22.08 -3.92
CA GLN A 205 10.23 -22.23 -3.12
C GLN A 205 10.00 -21.97 -1.63
N ALA A 206 9.20 -20.94 -1.30
CA ALA A 206 8.90 -20.57 0.08
C ALA A 206 8.04 -21.61 0.82
N ILE A 207 7.13 -22.30 0.13
CA ILE A 207 6.31 -23.37 0.72
C ILE A 207 6.96 -24.74 0.66
N GLY A 208 8.04 -24.91 -0.14
CA GLY A 208 8.75 -26.17 -0.34
C GLY A 208 8.10 -27.10 -1.37
N GLU A 209 7.16 -26.61 -2.16
CA GLU A 209 6.42 -27.37 -3.18
C GLU A 209 6.34 -26.55 -4.48
N PRO A 210 6.46 -27.18 -5.67
CA PRO A 210 6.34 -26.45 -6.93
C PRO A 210 4.92 -25.88 -7.10
N VAL A 211 4.83 -24.64 -7.59
CA VAL A 211 3.58 -23.98 -7.97
C VAL A 211 3.56 -23.84 -9.48
N ALA A 212 2.56 -24.44 -10.11
CA ALA A 212 2.36 -24.35 -11.56
C ALA A 212 1.82 -22.96 -11.93
N PHE A 213 2.30 -22.40 -13.04
CA PHE A 213 1.79 -21.14 -13.58
C PHE A 213 1.02 -21.43 -14.87
N VAL A 214 -0.23 -20.97 -14.93
CA VAL A 214 -1.12 -21.05 -16.08
C VAL A 214 -1.33 -19.64 -16.62
N GLU A 215 -0.92 -19.42 -17.85
CA GLU A 215 -1.15 -18.14 -18.55
C GLU A 215 -2.63 -17.95 -18.80
N GLN A 216 -3.18 -16.80 -18.39
CA GLN A 216 -4.53 -16.38 -18.71
C GLN A 216 -4.53 -15.37 -19.85
N THR A 217 -5.59 -15.37 -20.65
CA THR A 217 -5.84 -14.24 -21.55
C THR A 217 -6.23 -13.00 -20.75
N ARG A 218 -6.09 -11.84 -21.40
CA ARG A 218 -6.53 -10.57 -20.81
C ARG A 218 -8.03 -10.59 -20.46
N GLU A 219 -8.83 -11.21 -21.32
CA GLU A 219 -10.28 -11.33 -21.17
C GLU A 219 -10.66 -12.17 -19.95
N GLU A 220 -10.04 -13.34 -19.77
CA GLU A 220 -10.25 -14.20 -18.60
C GLU A 220 -9.86 -13.49 -17.30
N ALA A 221 -8.74 -12.80 -17.30
CA ALA A 221 -8.30 -12.03 -16.14
C ALA A 221 -9.24 -10.85 -15.84
N ARG A 222 -9.77 -10.20 -16.91
CA ARG A 222 -10.74 -9.13 -16.75
C ARG A 222 -12.04 -9.62 -16.10
N GLU A 223 -12.57 -10.75 -16.53
CA GLU A 223 -13.76 -11.33 -15.93
C GLU A 223 -13.58 -11.62 -14.44
N GLN A 224 -12.43 -12.15 -14.04
CA GLN A 224 -12.09 -12.37 -12.63
C GLN A 224 -12.01 -11.06 -11.83
N LEU A 225 -11.38 -10.02 -12.37
CA LEU A 225 -11.24 -8.72 -11.69
C LEU A 225 -12.60 -8.03 -11.51
N LEU A 226 -13.51 -8.16 -12.46
CA LEU A 226 -14.86 -7.59 -12.38
C LEU A 226 -15.70 -8.17 -11.23
N ALA A 227 -15.32 -9.31 -10.65
CA ALA A 227 -15.97 -9.87 -9.47
C ALA A 227 -15.75 -9.02 -8.20
N PHE A 228 -14.70 -8.17 -8.15
CA PHE A 228 -14.35 -7.39 -6.95
C PHE A 228 -13.96 -5.94 -7.22
N MET A 229 -13.93 -5.48 -8.46
CA MET A 229 -13.64 -4.08 -8.76
C MET A 229 -14.42 -3.58 -9.98
N PRO A 230 -14.73 -2.28 -10.05
CA PRO A 230 -15.40 -1.67 -11.21
C PRO A 230 -14.56 -1.81 -12.49
N ALA A 231 -15.24 -1.87 -13.65
CA ALA A 231 -14.58 -2.05 -14.93
C ALA A 231 -13.45 -1.04 -15.24
N PRO A 232 -13.58 0.27 -14.98
CA PRO A 232 -12.47 1.21 -15.23
C PRO A 232 -11.22 0.90 -14.39
N VAL A 233 -11.39 0.37 -13.16
CA VAL A 233 -10.28 -0.04 -12.31
C VAL A 233 -9.62 -1.31 -12.85
N ALA A 234 -10.43 -2.30 -13.22
CA ALA A 234 -9.95 -3.57 -13.80
C ALA A 234 -9.16 -3.32 -15.10
N ASP A 235 -9.71 -2.50 -15.99
CA ASP A 235 -9.08 -2.20 -17.28
C ASP A 235 -7.73 -1.48 -17.09
N THR A 236 -7.65 -0.44 -16.24
CA THR A 236 -6.38 0.24 -15.94
C THR A 236 -5.40 -0.70 -15.25
N THR A 237 -5.86 -1.57 -14.34
CA THR A 237 -5.00 -2.57 -13.70
C THR A 237 -4.37 -3.50 -14.73
N LEU A 238 -5.16 -4.00 -15.70
CA LEU A 238 -4.66 -4.86 -16.77
C LEU A 238 -3.70 -4.13 -17.70
N ASP A 239 -3.92 -2.83 -17.97
CA ASP A 239 -2.97 -2.01 -18.74
C ASP A 239 -1.63 -1.87 -18.02
N ILE A 240 -1.64 -1.64 -16.70
CA ILE A 240 -0.41 -1.57 -15.89
C ILE A 240 0.32 -2.92 -15.90
N LEU A 241 -0.41 -4.03 -15.79
CA LEU A 241 0.18 -5.37 -15.73
C LEU A 241 0.71 -5.86 -17.08
N GLY A 242 0.04 -5.53 -18.19
CA GLY A 242 0.36 -6.04 -19.52
C GLY A 242 1.25 -5.11 -20.34
N GLU A 243 0.98 -3.80 -20.23
CA GLU A 243 1.65 -2.76 -21.00
C GLU A 243 2.17 -1.64 -20.08
N PRO A 244 3.05 -1.97 -19.12
CA PRO A 244 3.58 -0.97 -18.19
C PRO A 244 4.42 0.07 -18.94
N THR A 245 4.23 1.33 -18.54
CA THR A 245 5.04 2.45 -19.02
C THR A 245 6.50 2.31 -18.56
N GLU A 246 7.40 3.07 -19.16
CA GLU A 246 8.80 3.13 -18.70
C GLU A 246 8.91 3.56 -17.24
N ALA A 247 8.06 4.51 -16.82
CA ALA A 247 8.01 4.98 -15.43
C ALA A 247 7.56 3.88 -14.45
N GLU A 248 6.62 3.01 -14.85
CA GLU A 248 6.16 1.89 -14.02
C GLU A 248 7.20 0.76 -13.90
N ARG A 249 8.12 0.67 -14.86
CA ARG A 249 9.23 -0.30 -14.86
C ARG A 249 10.46 0.20 -14.10
N ARG A 250 10.53 1.50 -13.83
CA ARG A 250 11.70 2.12 -13.20
C ARG A 250 11.84 1.67 -11.75
N ILE A 251 13.06 1.30 -11.37
CA ILE A 251 13.43 1.04 -9.98
C ILE A 251 13.84 2.36 -9.34
N SER A 252 13.14 2.75 -8.28
CA SER A 252 13.44 3.97 -7.54
C SER A 252 14.51 3.74 -6.48
N PRO A 253 15.46 4.66 -6.28
CA PRO A 253 16.44 4.60 -5.19
C PRO A 253 15.87 5.10 -3.84
N ASP A 254 14.62 5.53 -3.77
CA ASP A 254 14.12 6.29 -2.62
C ASP A 254 13.98 5.45 -1.35
N VAL A 255 13.64 4.15 -1.47
CA VAL A 255 13.64 3.25 -0.30
C VAL A 255 15.02 3.21 0.34
N GLU A 256 16.07 3.01 -0.48
CA GLU A 256 17.46 2.96 0.01
C GLU A 256 17.92 4.32 0.55
N ARG A 257 17.55 5.42 -0.08
CA ARG A 257 17.87 6.79 0.39
C ARG A 257 17.27 7.09 1.76
N VAL A 258 16.04 6.65 2.02
CA VAL A 258 15.36 6.90 3.29
C VAL A 258 15.80 5.92 4.37
N LEU A 259 15.97 4.64 4.03
CA LEU A 259 16.22 3.59 5.03
C LEU A 259 17.71 3.25 5.22
N GLY A 260 18.61 3.73 4.35
CA GLY A 260 20.04 3.34 4.36
C GLY A 260 20.27 1.86 4.00
N ARG A 261 19.25 1.16 3.47
CA ARG A 261 19.33 -0.22 3.00
C ARG A 261 18.49 -0.41 1.75
N ALA A 262 18.83 -1.38 0.92
CA ALA A 262 18.02 -1.77 -0.22
C ALA A 262 16.62 -2.26 0.21
N PRO A 263 15.59 -2.08 -0.64
CA PRO A 263 14.28 -2.68 -0.43
C PRO A 263 14.37 -4.21 -0.46
N GLN A 264 13.41 -4.89 0.21
CA GLN A 264 13.35 -6.33 0.28
C GLN A 264 12.94 -6.93 -1.08
N PRO A 265 13.62 -7.98 -1.57
CA PRO A 265 13.18 -8.68 -2.78
C PRO A 265 11.89 -9.47 -2.52
N PHE A 266 11.10 -9.71 -3.58
CA PHE A 266 9.85 -10.47 -3.50
C PHE A 266 10.01 -11.83 -2.82
N ALA A 267 11.12 -12.52 -3.07
CA ALA A 267 11.40 -13.81 -2.45
C ALA A 267 11.48 -13.74 -0.91
N ALA A 268 11.93 -12.61 -0.34
CA ALA A 268 11.93 -12.42 1.12
C ALA A 268 10.50 -12.26 1.66
N TRP A 269 9.65 -11.49 0.95
CA TRP A 269 8.23 -11.39 1.26
C TRP A 269 7.54 -12.76 1.19
N ALA A 270 7.76 -13.54 0.13
CA ALA A 270 7.16 -14.86 -0.06
C ALA A 270 7.52 -15.81 1.11
N ARG A 271 8.80 -15.83 1.54
CA ARG A 271 9.23 -16.66 2.69
C ARG A 271 8.53 -16.27 4.00
N ARG A 272 8.43 -14.95 4.30
CA ARG A 272 7.75 -14.48 5.53
C ARG A 272 6.26 -14.81 5.54
N ASN A 273 5.65 -14.86 4.37
CA ASN A 273 4.21 -15.06 4.20
C ASN A 273 3.84 -16.48 3.71
N ALA A 274 4.77 -17.42 3.73
CA ALA A 274 4.58 -18.78 3.22
C ALA A 274 3.36 -19.50 3.85
N ALA A 275 3.03 -19.22 5.11
CA ALA A 275 1.89 -19.82 5.81
C ALA A 275 0.53 -19.50 5.12
N ALA A 276 0.42 -18.38 4.41
CA ALA A 276 -0.80 -18.03 3.69
C ALA A 276 -1.05 -18.92 2.46
N PHE A 277 -0.02 -19.58 1.95
CA PHE A 277 -0.03 -20.37 0.70
C PHE A 277 0.07 -21.89 0.92
N ARG A 278 0.19 -22.36 2.18
CA ARG A 278 0.24 -23.79 2.56
C ARG A 278 -1.14 -24.39 2.71
#